data_3451d2b89523c50ad14fcd622744aed1
#
_entry.id   3451d2b89523c50ad14fcd622744aed1
#
_cell.length_a   1.000
_cell.length_b   1.000
_cell.length_c   1.000
_cell.angle_alpha   90.00
_cell.angle_beta   90.00
_cell.angle_gamma   90.00
#
_symmetry.space_group_name_H-M   'P 1'
#
loop_
_entity.id
_entity.type
_entity.pdbx_description
1 polymer ?
#
loop_
_entity_poly.entity_id
_entity_poly.type
_entity_poly.pdbx_seq_one_letter_code
_entity_poly.pdbx_strand_id
1 'polypeptide(L)'
;WMVDPLDGTKEFVKRNGEFTVNIALIANNKPVLGVIYVPVTKTLYYAIVAEQKAFKTILKKHTSSGVELFASKDAVLIKKESNKTIKVVGSRSHKSAETAAFIQSLEQQGKQVEIVSKGSSLKFCLVAEGEANIYPRFAPTMEWDIAAGHAICNAMGLKVWQVSKEKELQYNKENLLNPYFIVA
;
A
#
# COMPACT_ATOMS: atom_id res chain seq x y z
N TRP A 1 -12.46 -13.72 2.12
CA TRP A 1 -11.69 -12.80 2.94
C TRP A 1 -10.22 -13.20 2.97
N MET A 2 -9.37 -12.21 2.98
CA MET A 2 -7.92 -12.39 3.04
C MET A 2 -7.40 -11.52 4.18
N VAL A 3 -6.67 -12.13 5.13
CA VAL A 3 -6.29 -11.47 6.39
C VAL A 3 -4.81 -11.72 6.68
N ASP A 4 -4.07 -10.65 6.94
CA ASP A 4 -2.78 -10.71 7.60
C ASP A 4 -2.92 -10.07 9.00
N PRO A 5 -2.90 -10.86 10.06
CA PRO A 5 -3.09 -10.34 11.41
C PRO A 5 -1.89 -9.56 11.94
N LEU A 6 -0.71 -9.69 11.33
CA LEU A 6 0.51 -8.99 11.71
C LEU A 6 1.49 -8.90 10.52
N ASP A 7 1.23 -7.97 9.60
CA ASP A 7 2.20 -7.62 8.56
C ASP A 7 3.32 -6.75 9.14
N GLY A 8 4.55 -7.05 8.75
CA GLY A 8 5.72 -6.35 9.24
C GLY A 8 6.26 -6.91 10.55
N THR A 9 6.46 -8.21 10.64
CA THR A 9 7.05 -8.88 11.83
C THR A 9 8.40 -8.27 12.23
N LYS A 10 9.23 -7.85 11.27
CA LYS A 10 10.50 -7.17 11.56
C LYS A 10 10.29 -5.82 12.24
N GLU A 11 9.29 -5.07 11.81
CA GLU A 11 8.88 -3.79 12.37
C GLU A 11 8.32 -3.96 13.79
N PHE A 12 7.53 -5.01 13.99
CA PHE A 12 7.00 -5.39 15.31
C PHE A 12 8.13 -5.72 16.29
N VAL A 13 9.06 -6.58 15.91
CA VAL A 13 10.23 -6.95 16.75
C VAL A 13 11.10 -5.73 17.06
N LYS A 14 11.31 -4.83 16.08
CA LYS A 14 12.06 -3.59 16.26
C LYS A 14 11.32 -2.52 17.04
N ARG A 15 10.04 -2.73 17.34
CA ARG A 15 9.16 -1.78 18.05
C ARG A 15 9.13 -0.38 17.42
N ASN A 16 9.25 -0.28 16.10
CA ASN A 16 9.24 1.01 15.39
C ASN A 16 7.83 1.53 15.04
N GLY A 17 6.79 0.75 15.36
CA GLY A 17 5.39 1.13 15.19
C GLY A 17 4.85 1.02 13.77
N GLU A 18 5.60 0.46 12.83
CA GLU A 18 5.21 0.38 11.41
C GLU A 18 4.63 -0.98 10.99
N PHE A 19 4.17 -1.79 11.92
CA PHE A 19 3.44 -3.02 11.63
C PHE A 19 1.93 -2.75 11.50
N THR A 20 1.24 -3.58 10.73
CA THR A 20 -0.18 -3.39 10.40
C THR A 20 -0.98 -4.68 10.53
N VAL A 21 -2.29 -4.54 10.66
CA VAL A 21 -3.28 -5.59 10.44
C VAL A 21 -3.95 -5.30 9.10
N ASN A 22 -3.95 -6.28 8.19
CA ASN A 22 -4.52 -6.13 6.86
C ASN A 22 -5.72 -7.05 6.69
N ILE A 23 -6.84 -6.52 6.19
CA ILE A 23 -8.05 -7.28 5.88
C ILE A 23 -8.54 -6.85 4.50
N ALA A 24 -8.81 -7.81 3.62
CA ALA A 24 -9.37 -7.54 2.31
C ALA A 24 -10.52 -8.48 1.97
N LEU A 25 -11.49 -8.00 1.24
CA LEU A 25 -12.50 -8.82 0.57
C LEU A 25 -12.11 -8.95 -0.91
N ILE A 26 -12.05 -10.19 -1.36
CA ILE A 26 -11.74 -10.52 -2.75
C ILE A 26 -13.02 -11.01 -3.45
N ALA A 27 -13.32 -10.44 -4.60
CA ALA A 27 -14.39 -10.88 -5.47
C ALA A 27 -13.86 -10.96 -6.91
N ASN A 28 -14.15 -12.05 -7.61
CA ASN A 28 -13.71 -12.28 -9.00
C ASN A 28 -12.19 -12.03 -9.18
N ASN A 29 -11.38 -12.57 -8.25
CA ASN A 29 -9.92 -12.46 -8.21
C ASN A 29 -9.37 -11.01 -8.07
N LYS A 30 -10.20 -10.07 -7.64
CA LYS A 30 -9.83 -8.65 -7.42
C LYS A 30 -10.18 -8.22 -6.01
N PRO A 31 -9.38 -7.37 -5.38
CA PRO A 31 -9.75 -6.80 -4.08
C PRO A 31 -10.85 -5.74 -4.29
N VAL A 32 -11.95 -5.88 -3.55
CA VAL A 32 -13.11 -4.97 -3.64
C VAL A 32 -13.29 -4.13 -2.38
N LEU A 33 -12.67 -4.55 -1.27
CA LEU A 33 -12.62 -3.81 -0.01
C LEU A 33 -11.26 -4.04 0.63
N GLY A 34 -10.70 -3.01 1.24
CA GLY A 34 -9.44 -3.09 1.98
C GLY A 34 -9.50 -2.32 3.28
N VAL A 35 -8.88 -2.89 4.30
CA VAL A 35 -8.67 -2.28 5.61
C VAL A 35 -7.22 -2.50 6.02
N ILE A 36 -6.53 -1.43 6.39
CA ILE A 36 -5.21 -1.46 7.00
C ILE A 36 -5.30 -0.73 8.33
N TYR A 37 -5.01 -1.41 9.41
CA TYR A 37 -4.96 -0.82 10.73
C TYR A 37 -3.53 -0.77 11.26
N VAL A 38 -3.12 0.39 11.76
CA VAL A 38 -1.80 0.63 12.39
C VAL A 38 -2.01 0.67 13.90
N PRO A 39 -1.72 -0.40 14.65
CA PRO A 39 -2.07 -0.47 16.08
C PRO A 39 -1.42 0.61 16.93
N VAL A 40 -0.16 0.96 16.67
CA VAL A 40 0.59 1.92 17.50
C VAL A 40 0.02 3.33 17.40
N THR A 41 -0.33 3.76 16.20
CA THR A 41 -0.91 5.11 15.97
C THR A 41 -2.42 5.11 16.00
N LYS A 42 -3.05 3.93 16.10
CA LYS A 42 -4.49 3.72 15.99
C LYS A 42 -5.08 4.29 14.69
N THR A 43 -4.28 4.33 13.64
CA THR A 43 -4.70 4.83 12.34
C THR A 43 -5.36 3.70 11.55
N LEU A 44 -6.56 3.95 11.05
CA LEU A 44 -7.34 3.06 10.23
C LEU A 44 -7.43 3.63 8.82
N TYR A 45 -6.92 2.89 7.84
CA TYR A 45 -7.15 3.14 6.42
C TYR A 45 -8.16 2.12 5.90
N TYR A 46 -9.13 2.57 5.13
CA TYR A 46 -10.14 1.66 4.59
C TYR A 46 -10.75 2.22 3.29
N ALA A 47 -11.20 1.31 2.45
CA ALA A 47 -11.82 1.65 1.18
C ALA A 47 -12.77 0.56 0.71
N ILE A 48 -13.83 0.96 0.02
CA ILE A 48 -14.63 0.14 -0.87
C ILE A 48 -14.33 0.63 -2.29
N VAL A 49 -13.79 -0.25 -3.13
CA VAL A 49 -13.26 0.14 -4.46
C VAL A 49 -14.34 0.80 -5.33
N ALA A 50 -15.58 0.32 -5.26
CA ALA A 50 -16.71 0.87 -6.01
C ALA A 50 -17.06 2.33 -5.63
N GLU A 51 -16.72 2.77 -4.42
CA GLU A 51 -16.97 4.14 -3.95
C GLU A 51 -15.95 5.15 -4.51
N GLN A 52 -14.86 4.66 -5.13
CA GLN A 52 -13.78 5.49 -5.67
C GLN A 52 -13.23 6.50 -4.65
N LYS A 53 -13.16 6.09 -3.40
CA LYS A 53 -12.64 6.86 -2.26
C LYS A 53 -11.99 5.95 -1.24
N ALA A 54 -10.88 6.40 -0.69
CA ALA A 54 -10.30 5.82 0.50
C ALA A 54 -10.46 6.79 1.69
N PHE A 55 -10.39 6.24 2.88
CA PHE A 55 -10.58 6.99 4.13
C PHE A 55 -9.44 6.69 5.09
N LYS A 56 -9.13 7.68 5.94
CA LYS A 56 -8.13 7.60 6.99
C LYS A 56 -8.68 8.19 8.27
N THR A 57 -8.85 7.36 9.29
CA THR A 57 -9.40 7.78 10.59
C THR A 57 -8.43 7.41 11.71
N ILE A 58 -8.24 8.28 12.68
CA ILE A 58 -7.48 7.98 13.90
C ILE A 58 -8.46 7.63 15.01
N LEU A 59 -8.38 6.38 15.49
CA LEU A 59 -9.26 5.88 16.54
C LEU A 59 -8.78 6.36 17.92
N LYS A 60 -9.72 6.70 18.78
CA LYS A 60 -9.39 7.05 20.20
C LYS A 60 -8.97 5.81 21.00
N LYS A 61 -9.58 4.66 20.70
CA LYS A 61 -9.35 3.36 21.33
C LYS A 61 -9.14 2.30 20.25
N HIS A 62 -8.69 1.10 20.62
CA HIS A 62 -8.59 -0.05 19.72
C HIS A 62 -9.96 -0.69 19.40
N THR A 63 -10.93 0.13 19.06
CA THR A 63 -12.28 -0.29 18.68
C THR A 63 -12.88 0.75 17.75
N SER A 64 -13.71 0.30 16.82
CA SER A 64 -14.51 1.17 15.95
C SER A 64 -15.88 1.53 16.56
N SER A 65 -16.20 1.03 17.76
CA SER A 65 -17.47 1.36 18.42
C SER A 65 -17.59 2.87 18.64
N GLY A 66 -18.68 3.47 18.16
CA GLY A 66 -18.94 4.91 18.25
C GLY A 66 -18.09 5.76 17.27
N VAL A 67 -17.43 5.14 16.30
CA VAL A 67 -16.73 5.85 15.22
C VAL A 67 -17.64 5.91 14.00
N GLU A 68 -17.86 7.11 13.49
CA GLU A 68 -18.52 7.31 12.20
C GLU A 68 -17.54 6.96 11.09
N LEU A 69 -17.79 5.85 10.39
CA LEU A 69 -17.01 5.47 9.21
C LEU A 69 -17.54 6.16 7.96
N PHE A 70 -16.68 6.31 6.94
CA PHE A 70 -17.00 6.97 5.66
C PHE A 70 -17.37 8.45 5.78
N ALA A 71 -17.00 9.10 6.88
CA ALA A 71 -17.21 10.53 7.05
C ALA A 71 -16.37 11.31 6.02
N SER A 72 -16.95 12.31 5.39
CA SER A 72 -16.29 13.09 4.32
C SER A 72 -14.99 13.77 4.79
N LYS A 73 -14.90 14.14 6.07
CA LYS A 73 -13.70 14.73 6.69
C LYS A 73 -12.51 13.78 6.73
N ASP A 74 -12.76 12.48 6.71
CA ASP A 74 -11.75 11.40 6.79
C ASP A 74 -11.37 10.89 5.40
N ALA A 75 -11.96 11.44 4.34
CA ALA A 75 -11.58 11.07 2.97
C ALA A 75 -10.12 11.41 2.69
N VAL A 76 -9.40 10.44 2.14
CA VAL A 76 -8.01 10.65 1.71
C VAL A 76 -8.01 11.60 0.51
N LEU A 77 -7.22 12.67 0.61
CA LEU A 77 -7.02 13.61 -0.47
C LEU A 77 -5.61 13.42 -1.05
N ILE A 78 -5.53 13.21 -2.36
CA ILE A 78 -4.23 13.09 -3.03
C ILE A 78 -3.54 14.45 -3.01
N LYS A 79 -2.39 14.53 -2.38
CA LYS A 79 -1.54 15.71 -2.44
C LYS A 79 -0.87 15.76 -3.81
N LYS A 80 -1.25 16.73 -4.63
CA LYS A 80 -0.57 17.02 -5.90
C LYS A 80 0.74 17.75 -5.59
N GLU A 81 1.85 17.03 -5.58
CA GLU A 81 3.17 17.66 -5.53
C GLU A 81 3.67 18.01 -6.94
N SER A 82 4.67 18.90 -7.01
CA SER A 82 5.26 19.32 -8.29
C SER A 82 5.93 18.15 -9.02
N ASN A 83 5.76 18.06 -10.33
CA ASN A 83 6.25 16.99 -11.21
C ASN A 83 7.78 16.86 -11.33
N LYS A 84 8.58 17.61 -10.55
CA LYS A 84 10.04 17.62 -10.68
C LYS A 84 10.73 16.47 -9.94
N THR A 85 10.20 16.07 -8.79
CA THR A 85 10.78 15.00 -7.94
C THR A 85 9.83 13.83 -7.85
N ILE A 86 10.29 12.63 -8.19
CA ILE A 86 9.54 11.39 -8.02
C ILE A 86 9.93 10.77 -6.70
N LYS A 87 8.97 10.62 -5.78
CA LYS A 87 9.15 9.92 -4.53
C LYS A 87 8.87 8.43 -4.72
N VAL A 88 9.92 7.61 -4.59
CA VAL A 88 9.86 6.16 -4.71
C VAL A 88 9.82 5.56 -3.32
N VAL A 89 8.78 4.77 -3.03
CA VAL A 89 8.71 4.05 -1.76
C VAL A 89 9.63 2.84 -1.80
N GLY A 90 10.55 2.77 -0.86
CA GLY A 90 11.51 1.67 -0.71
C GLY A 90 11.43 1.00 0.66
N SER A 91 11.96 -0.21 0.76
CA SER A 91 12.22 -0.86 2.05
C SER A 91 13.55 -0.39 2.61
N ARG A 92 13.59 -0.06 3.91
CA ARG A 92 14.86 0.23 4.60
C ARG A 92 15.84 -0.95 4.59
N SER A 93 15.29 -2.17 4.56
CA SER A 93 16.06 -3.40 4.76
C SER A 93 16.39 -4.17 3.47
N HIS A 94 15.79 -3.82 2.35
CA HIS A 94 15.88 -4.59 1.10
C HIS A 94 16.04 -3.64 -0.09
N LYS A 95 17.29 -3.19 -0.30
CA LYS A 95 17.68 -2.57 -1.58
C LYS A 95 18.12 -3.70 -2.49
N SER A 96 17.22 -4.26 -3.29
CA SER A 96 17.59 -5.24 -4.30
C SER A 96 18.23 -4.56 -5.51
N ALA A 97 19.00 -5.32 -6.29
CA ALA A 97 19.60 -4.83 -7.54
C ALA A 97 18.53 -4.32 -8.51
N GLU A 98 17.38 -4.99 -8.57
CA GLU A 98 16.24 -4.59 -9.41
C GLU A 98 15.64 -3.25 -8.97
N THR A 99 15.55 -3.01 -7.65
CA THR A 99 15.09 -1.70 -7.13
C THR A 99 16.07 -0.60 -7.51
N ALA A 100 17.38 -0.86 -7.39
CA ALA A 100 18.39 0.10 -7.79
C ALA A 100 18.35 0.40 -9.29
N ALA A 101 18.23 -0.62 -10.13
CA ALA A 101 18.07 -0.49 -11.58
C ALA A 101 16.81 0.29 -11.96
N PHE A 102 15.69 0.04 -11.28
CA PHE A 102 14.45 0.78 -11.48
C PHE A 102 14.63 2.28 -11.17
N ILE A 103 15.25 2.62 -10.04
CA ILE A 103 15.54 4.01 -9.67
C ILE A 103 16.44 4.66 -10.71
N GLN A 104 17.54 3.99 -11.11
CA GLN A 104 18.44 4.48 -12.13
C GLN A 104 17.73 4.75 -13.47
N SER A 105 16.76 3.90 -13.85
CA SER A 105 15.98 4.11 -15.08
C SER A 105 15.14 5.39 -15.03
N LEU A 106 14.61 5.77 -13.87
CA LEU A 106 13.88 7.03 -13.67
C LEU A 106 14.83 8.24 -13.76
N GLU A 107 16.02 8.14 -13.17
CA GLU A 107 17.04 9.19 -13.22
C GLU A 107 17.56 9.42 -14.66
N GLN A 108 17.74 8.34 -15.43
CA GLN A 108 18.11 8.42 -16.86
C GLN A 108 17.03 9.09 -17.72
N GLN A 109 15.75 9.07 -17.28
CA GLN A 109 14.66 9.82 -17.91
C GLN A 109 14.63 11.31 -17.48
N GLY A 110 15.65 11.79 -16.77
CA GLY A 110 15.74 13.17 -16.30
C GLY A 110 14.90 13.50 -15.08
N LYS A 111 14.43 12.49 -14.34
CA LYS A 111 13.65 12.69 -13.12
C LYS A 111 14.60 12.79 -11.92
N GLN A 112 14.32 13.71 -11.01
CA GLN A 112 14.90 13.66 -9.67
C GLN A 112 14.18 12.60 -8.85
N VAL A 113 14.92 11.73 -8.16
CA VAL A 113 14.33 10.66 -7.36
C VAL A 113 14.64 10.87 -5.89
N GLU A 114 13.60 10.84 -5.06
CA GLU A 114 13.67 10.80 -3.60
C GLU A 114 13.19 9.45 -3.10
N ILE A 115 13.94 8.83 -2.19
CA ILE A 115 13.54 7.53 -1.61
C ILE A 115 12.86 7.78 -0.27
N VAL A 116 11.59 7.38 -0.19
CA VAL A 116 10.81 7.39 1.05
C VAL A 116 10.75 5.96 1.60
N SER A 117 11.09 5.77 2.87
CA SER A 117 11.11 4.44 3.48
C SER A 117 9.99 4.27 4.51
N LYS A 118 9.23 3.20 4.36
CA LYS A 118 8.17 2.80 5.30
C LYS A 118 8.13 1.28 5.44
N GLY A 119 7.69 0.78 6.60
CA GLY A 119 7.47 -0.65 6.85
C GLY A 119 6.10 -1.11 6.36
N SER A 120 5.90 -2.43 6.31
CA SER A 120 4.61 -3.09 6.14
C SER A 120 3.79 -2.59 4.93
N SER A 121 2.48 -2.78 4.96
CA SER A 121 1.51 -2.29 3.97
C SER A 121 1.33 -0.76 3.99
N LEU A 122 1.92 -0.03 4.95
CA LEU A 122 1.93 1.43 4.97
C LEU A 122 2.52 2.05 3.70
N LYS A 123 3.32 1.31 2.94
CA LYS A 123 3.83 1.71 1.63
C LYS A 123 2.72 2.01 0.62
N PHE A 124 1.65 1.22 0.62
CA PHE A 124 0.46 1.47 -0.18
C PHE A 124 -0.26 2.74 0.26
N CYS A 125 -0.36 2.95 1.59
CA CYS A 125 -1.00 4.14 2.14
C CYS A 125 -0.28 5.43 1.71
N LEU A 126 1.06 5.44 1.71
CA LEU A 126 1.83 6.61 1.23
C LEU A 126 1.53 6.94 -0.23
N VAL A 127 1.41 5.93 -1.10
CA VAL A 127 1.08 6.18 -2.51
C VAL A 127 -0.38 6.64 -2.65
N ALA A 128 -1.30 6.03 -1.91
CA ALA A 128 -2.71 6.43 -1.92
C ALA A 128 -2.94 7.87 -1.42
N GLU A 129 -2.14 8.35 -0.47
CA GLU A 129 -2.17 9.72 0.05
C GLU A 129 -1.44 10.73 -0.85
N GLY A 130 -0.70 10.27 -1.88
CA GLY A 130 0.17 11.12 -2.70
C GLY A 130 1.43 11.61 -1.97
N GLU A 131 1.76 11.03 -0.81
CA GLU A 131 3.03 11.28 -0.10
C GLU A 131 4.21 10.62 -0.82
N ALA A 132 3.93 9.65 -1.70
CA ALA A 132 4.87 9.07 -2.62
C ALA A 132 4.19 8.83 -3.99
N ASN A 133 4.97 8.77 -5.05
CA ASN A 133 4.47 8.64 -6.41
C ASN A 133 4.40 7.19 -6.87
N ILE A 134 5.34 6.35 -6.40
CA ILE A 134 5.49 4.99 -6.92
C ILE A 134 6.06 4.05 -5.85
N TYR A 135 5.54 2.83 -5.83
CA TYR A 135 6.05 1.76 -4.97
C TYR A 135 6.40 0.53 -5.80
N PRO A 136 7.66 0.36 -6.20
CA PRO A 136 8.15 -0.86 -6.82
C PRO A 136 8.43 -1.93 -5.77
N ARG A 137 8.04 -3.16 -6.04
CA ARG A 137 8.30 -4.32 -5.16
C ARG A 137 8.94 -5.45 -5.94
N PHE A 138 10.27 -5.57 -5.83
CA PHE A 138 11.10 -6.63 -6.40
C PHE A 138 11.61 -7.58 -5.30
N ALA A 139 10.69 -8.01 -4.43
CA ALA A 139 10.96 -9.01 -3.41
C ALA A 139 9.68 -9.80 -3.12
N PRO A 140 9.77 -11.06 -2.66
CA PRO A 140 8.61 -11.89 -2.41
C PRO A 140 7.61 -11.24 -1.44
N THR A 141 6.33 -11.39 -1.74
CA THR A 141 5.19 -11.06 -0.87
C THR A 141 4.09 -12.10 -1.10
N MET A 142 3.29 -12.32 -0.08
CA MET A 142 2.09 -13.14 -0.19
C MET A 142 0.87 -12.28 -0.52
N GLU A 143 -0.20 -12.90 -1.00
CA GLU A 143 -1.43 -12.18 -1.36
C GLU A 143 -1.99 -11.36 -0.18
N TRP A 144 -1.95 -11.91 1.05
CA TRP A 144 -2.47 -11.23 2.25
C TRP A 144 -1.65 -10.00 2.68
N ASP A 145 -0.38 -9.92 2.29
CA ASP A 145 0.47 -8.74 2.57
C ASP A 145 -0.01 -7.51 1.81
N ILE A 146 -0.66 -7.70 0.65
CA ILE A 146 -0.89 -6.61 -0.30
C ILE A 146 -2.35 -6.37 -0.68
N ALA A 147 -3.23 -7.34 -0.48
CA ALA A 147 -4.62 -7.26 -0.95
C ALA A 147 -5.38 -6.04 -0.41
N ALA A 148 -5.20 -5.72 0.88
CA ALA A 148 -5.83 -4.56 1.50
C ALA A 148 -5.29 -3.24 0.93
N GLY A 149 -3.96 -3.13 0.80
CA GLY A 149 -3.31 -1.96 0.19
C GLY A 149 -3.68 -1.78 -1.28
N HIS A 150 -3.81 -2.87 -2.04
CA HIS A 150 -4.26 -2.85 -3.43
C HIS A 150 -5.69 -2.29 -3.54
N ALA A 151 -6.62 -2.74 -2.68
CA ALA A 151 -7.99 -2.18 -2.66
C ALA A 151 -7.99 -0.68 -2.38
N ILE A 152 -7.20 -0.21 -1.41
CA ILE A 152 -7.08 1.21 -1.07
C ILE A 152 -6.53 2.00 -2.25
N CYS A 153 -5.48 1.52 -2.91
CA CYS A 153 -4.91 2.17 -4.10
C CYS A 153 -5.90 2.20 -5.26
N ASN A 154 -6.62 1.09 -5.54
CA ASN A 154 -7.63 1.05 -6.60
C ASN A 154 -8.77 2.04 -6.35
N ALA A 155 -9.21 2.19 -5.10
CA ALA A 155 -10.22 3.17 -4.73
C ALA A 155 -9.77 4.63 -4.97
N MET A 156 -8.45 4.86 -5.02
CA MET A 156 -7.84 6.16 -5.33
C MET A 156 -7.47 6.34 -6.82
N GLY A 157 -7.87 5.39 -7.68
CA GLY A 157 -7.55 5.40 -9.11
C GLY A 157 -6.16 4.93 -9.48
N LEU A 158 -5.38 4.46 -8.51
CA LEU A 158 -4.06 3.88 -8.70
C LEU A 158 -4.17 2.39 -9.07
N LYS A 159 -3.09 1.82 -9.62
CA LYS A 159 -3.05 0.42 -10.02
C LYS A 159 -1.85 -0.30 -9.42
N VAL A 160 -2.00 -1.62 -9.26
CA VAL A 160 -0.91 -2.51 -8.85
C VAL A 160 -0.60 -3.47 -10.01
N TRP A 161 0.42 -3.12 -10.77
CA TRP A 161 0.80 -3.82 -12.01
C TRP A 161 1.83 -4.91 -11.76
N GLN A 162 1.65 -6.06 -12.41
CA GLN A 162 2.70 -7.07 -12.50
C GLN A 162 3.80 -6.59 -13.45
N VAL A 163 5.05 -6.61 -12.98
CA VAL A 163 6.19 -6.14 -13.79
C VAL A 163 6.37 -6.96 -15.07
N SER A 164 6.17 -8.29 -14.99
CA SER A 164 6.45 -9.22 -16.11
C SER A 164 5.33 -9.34 -17.14
N LYS A 165 4.10 -8.92 -16.82
CA LYS A 165 2.92 -9.21 -17.64
C LYS A 165 2.10 -7.99 -18.02
N GLU A 166 2.48 -6.81 -17.56
CA GLU A 166 1.73 -5.56 -17.76
C GLU A 166 0.24 -5.67 -17.40
N LYS A 167 -0.07 -6.57 -16.45
CA LYS A 167 -1.41 -6.84 -15.95
C LYS A 167 -1.50 -6.48 -14.48
N GLU A 168 -2.67 -6.07 -14.06
CA GLU A 168 -2.99 -5.87 -12.65
C GLU A 168 -2.90 -7.19 -11.88
N LEU A 169 -2.43 -7.14 -10.64
CA LEU A 169 -2.33 -8.32 -9.79
C LEU A 169 -3.71 -8.95 -9.55
N GLN A 170 -3.72 -10.28 -9.50
CA GLN A 170 -4.91 -11.08 -9.22
C GLN A 170 -4.69 -11.92 -7.96
N TYR A 171 -5.78 -12.30 -7.34
CA TYR A 171 -5.87 -12.99 -6.06
C TYR A 171 -6.56 -14.33 -6.17
N ASN A 172 -6.53 -15.12 -5.09
CA ASN A 172 -7.04 -16.49 -5.05
C ASN A 172 -6.36 -17.41 -6.08
N LYS A 173 -5.06 -17.19 -6.28
CA LYS A 173 -4.24 -18.06 -7.11
C LYS A 173 -3.97 -19.38 -6.40
N GLU A 174 -3.66 -20.44 -7.12
CA GLU A 174 -3.17 -21.70 -6.56
C GLU A 174 -1.86 -21.47 -5.76
N ASN A 175 -0.91 -20.74 -6.34
CA ASN A 175 0.26 -20.24 -5.61
C ASN A 175 -0.01 -18.82 -5.14
N LEU A 176 -0.10 -18.65 -3.82
CA LEU A 176 -0.41 -17.37 -3.17
C LEU A 176 0.78 -16.38 -3.13
N LEU A 177 1.95 -16.79 -3.64
CA LEU A 177 3.09 -15.90 -3.82
C LEU A 177 2.77 -14.89 -4.95
N ASN A 178 3.08 -13.62 -4.70
CA ASN A 178 2.89 -12.58 -5.70
C ASN A 178 4.09 -12.50 -6.66
N PRO A 179 3.85 -12.23 -7.96
CA PRO A 179 4.90 -11.74 -8.84
C PRO A 179 5.38 -10.36 -8.36
N TYR A 180 6.52 -9.91 -8.86
CA TYR A 180 6.99 -8.54 -8.65
C TYR A 180 5.98 -7.55 -9.23
N PHE A 181 5.81 -6.41 -8.55
CA PHE A 181 4.79 -5.43 -8.93
C PHE A 181 5.25 -3.99 -8.74
N ILE A 182 4.50 -3.08 -9.34
CA ILE A 182 4.64 -1.64 -9.19
C ILE A 182 3.27 -1.06 -8.88
N VAL A 183 3.20 -0.17 -7.89
CA VAL A 183 2.03 0.66 -7.58
C VAL A 183 2.27 2.06 -8.13
N ALA A 184 1.35 2.53 -8.97
CA ALA A 184 1.35 3.90 -9.51
C ALA A 184 -0.05 4.32 -9.97
#